data_42888b093c2d31d6ba2aa9e26e166d62
#
_entry.id   42888b093c2d31d6ba2aa9e26e166d62
#
_cell.length_a   1.000
_cell.length_b   1.000
_cell.length_c   1.000
_cell.angle_alpha   90.00
_cell.angle_beta   90.00
_cell.angle_gamma   90.00
#
_symmetry.space_group_name_H-M   'P 1'
#
loop_
_entity.id
_entity.type
_entity.pdbx_description
1 polymer ?
#
loop_
_entity_poly.entity_id
_entity_poly.type
_entity_poly.pdbx_seq_one_letter_code
_entity_poly.pdbx_strand_id
1 'polypeptide(L)'
;EAKNTLIFIHGFSVPSYIWDDTFKSACKKGYKSVRLDLYGRGYSSNLDSDYTDELFANQVIELMNELKIERATFLGLSNGGRVISKIAYLKPELIQKLVYVSSSSFQEHKPMNDTSVSGKEINDFIKNNYPSISKGQMLDFKYPQNFKGWDDKYEQLLQYEGFARALISTRKNHVNLDLENKFINDSNIPLYTVWGDSDSAVVYNNFKNKLNKLMPRRIEYFISNSGHLPNVENSVEFEDILYNKILKEN
;
A
#
# COMPACT_ATOMS: atom_id res chain seq x y z
N GLU A 1 5.89 -28.62 -3.68
CA GLU A 1 4.99 -27.84 -2.82
C GLU A 1 5.10 -26.36 -3.17
N ALA A 2 3.97 -25.62 -3.16
CA ALA A 2 4.01 -24.20 -3.39
C ALA A 2 4.72 -23.49 -2.22
N LYS A 3 5.54 -22.50 -2.53
CA LYS A 3 6.12 -21.61 -1.51
C LYS A 3 5.01 -20.84 -0.78
N ASN A 4 5.39 -20.17 0.31
CA ASN A 4 4.47 -19.35 1.09
C ASN A 4 3.64 -18.38 0.24
N THR A 5 2.45 -18.04 0.74
CA THR A 5 1.55 -17.10 0.07
C THR A 5 2.03 -15.66 0.26
N LEU A 6 2.05 -14.89 -0.82
CA LEU A 6 2.31 -13.45 -0.82
C LEU A 6 1.02 -12.69 -1.15
N ILE A 7 0.69 -11.68 -0.34
CA ILE A 7 -0.45 -10.79 -0.57
C ILE A 7 0.07 -9.37 -0.79
N PHE A 8 -0.28 -8.79 -1.95
CA PHE A 8 0.16 -7.49 -2.39
C PHE A 8 -0.96 -6.46 -2.26
N ILE A 9 -0.77 -5.47 -1.40
CA ILE A 9 -1.73 -4.39 -1.14
C ILE A 9 -1.18 -3.09 -1.73
N HIS A 10 -1.97 -2.49 -2.64
CA HIS A 10 -1.60 -1.27 -3.35
C HIS A 10 -1.75 0.00 -2.50
N GLY A 11 -1.34 1.14 -3.07
CA GLY A 11 -1.34 2.44 -2.43
C GLY A 11 -2.70 3.14 -2.35
N PHE A 12 -2.67 4.48 -2.22
CA PHE A 12 -3.86 5.31 -1.98
C PHE A 12 -4.83 5.31 -3.17
N SER A 13 -4.33 5.46 -4.40
CA SER A 13 -5.17 5.70 -5.59
C SER A 13 -4.94 4.68 -6.70
N VAL A 14 -3.69 4.39 -7.03
CA VAL A 14 -3.35 3.43 -8.11
C VAL A 14 -3.65 2.00 -7.65
N PRO A 15 -4.46 1.25 -8.41
CA PRO A 15 -4.89 -0.09 -8.00
C PRO A 15 -3.80 -1.17 -8.14
N SER A 16 -4.19 -2.41 -8.00
CA SER A 16 -3.30 -3.57 -7.84
C SER A 16 -2.29 -3.79 -8.97
N TYR A 17 -2.50 -3.22 -10.16
CA TYR A 17 -1.55 -3.32 -11.26
C TYR A 17 -0.18 -2.71 -10.96
N ILE A 18 -0.08 -1.85 -9.93
CA ILE A 18 1.19 -1.33 -9.45
C ILE A 18 2.16 -2.43 -9.00
N TRP A 19 1.64 -3.62 -8.77
CA TRP A 19 2.36 -4.82 -8.40
C TRP A 19 2.55 -5.82 -9.55
N ASP A 20 2.13 -5.50 -10.80
CA ASP A 20 2.08 -6.44 -11.93
C ASP A 20 3.37 -7.23 -12.10
N ASP A 21 4.53 -6.55 -12.13
CA ASP A 21 5.80 -7.18 -12.41
C ASP A 21 6.30 -8.01 -11.22
N THR A 22 6.20 -7.47 -10.00
CA THR A 22 6.54 -8.23 -8.78
C THR A 22 5.64 -9.45 -8.60
N PHE A 23 4.33 -9.31 -8.88
CA PHE A 23 3.37 -10.41 -8.83
C PHE A 23 3.72 -11.52 -9.83
N LYS A 24 3.99 -11.17 -11.09
CA LYS A 24 4.39 -12.13 -12.12
C LYS A 24 5.72 -12.82 -11.76
N SER A 25 6.68 -12.06 -11.24
CA SER A 25 7.96 -12.58 -10.78
C SER A 25 7.79 -13.58 -9.63
N ALA A 26 6.96 -13.23 -8.64
CA ALA A 26 6.65 -14.11 -7.52
C ALA A 26 6.02 -15.43 -7.95
N CYS A 27 5.04 -15.37 -8.88
CA CYS A 27 4.43 -16.57 -9.47
C CYS A 27 5.48 -17.45 -10.18
N LYS A 28 6.36 -16.85 -11.00
CA LYS A 28 7.43 -17.58 -11.69
C LYS A 28 8.41 -18.24 -10.72
N LYS A 29 8.60 -17.67 -9.52
CA LYS A 29 9.45 -18.22 -8.47
C LYS A 29 8.74 -19.25 -7.58
N GLY A 30 7.48 -19.59 -7.88
CA GLY A 30 6.70 -20.64 -7.21
C GLY A 30 5.97 -20.20 -5.94
N TYR A 31 5.82 -18.88 -5.70
CA TYR A 31 4.96 -18.38 -4.63
C TYR A 31 3.50 -18.40 -5.04
N LYS A 32 2.60 -18.79 -4.12
CA LYS A 32 1.18 -18.48 -4.26
C LYS A 32 1.04 -16.97 -4.06
N SER A 33 0.50 -16.27 -5.05
CA SER A 33 0.45 -14.80 -5.03
C SER A 33 -0.97 -14.30 -5.19
N VAL A 34 -1.36 -13.36 -4.35
CA VAL A 34 -2.67 -12.70 -4.38
C VAL A 34 -2.44 -11.20 -4.45
N ARG A 35 -3.19 -10.51 -5.32
CA ARG A 35 -3.34 -9.06 -5.34
C ARG A 35 -4.80 -8.73 -5.57
N LEU A 36 -5.25 -7.62 -5.02
CA LEU A 36 -6.63 -7.17 -5.15
C LEU A 36 -6.66 -5.65 -5.34
N ASP A 37 -7.72 -5.16 -5.92
CA ASP A 37 -8.07 -3.76 -5.86
C ASP A 37 -8.85 -3.52 -4.57
N LEU A 38 -8.40 -2.59 -3.73
CA LEU A 38 -9.14 -2.19 -2.54
C LEU A 38 -10.46 -1.52 -2.96
N TYR A 39 -11.48 -1.61 -2.13
CA TYR A 39 -12.77 -0.97 -2.39
C TYR A 39 -12.61 0.49 -2.84
N GLY A 40 -13.38 0.88 -3.86
CA GLY A 40 -13.32 2.21 -4.46
C GLY A 40 -12.10 2.46 -5.35
N ARG A 41 -11.34 1.42 -5.72
CA ARG A 41 -10.19 1.48 -6.65
C ARG A 41 -10.31 0.41 -7.70
N GLY A 42 -9.77 0.71 -8.87
CA GLY A 42 -9.74 -0.24 -10.00
C GLY A 42 -11.12 -0.77 -10.33
N TYR A 43 -11.23 -2.09 -10.31
CA TYR A 43 -12.48 -2.80 -10.64
C TYR A 43 -13.28 -3.26 -9.42
N SER A 44 -12.80 -2.96 -8.21
CA SER A 44 -13.55 -3.28 -6.98
C SER A 44 -14.71 -2.31 -6.75
N SER A 45 -15.75 -2.80 -6.06
CA SER A 45 -16.97 -2.05 -5.79
C SER A 45 -16.71 -0.72 -5.10
N ASN A 46 -17.47 0.30 -5.49
CA ASN A 46 -17.62 1.56 -4.77
C ASN A 46 -18.74 1.41 -3.73
N LEU A 47 -18.37 1.45 -2.46
CA LEU A 47 -19.29 1.26 -1.35
C LEU A 47 -19.88 2.61 -0.89
N ASP A 48 -21.11 2.60 -0.42
CA ASP A 48 -21.70 3.73 0.29
C ASP A 48 -21.39 3.62 1.80
N SER A 49 -20.11 3.76 2.13
CA SER A 49 -19.59 3.69 3.51
C SER A 49 -18.37 4.57 3.68
N ASP A 50 -17.88 4.71 4.91
CA ASP A 50 -16.60 5.34 5.18
C ASP A 50 -15.45 4.42 4.81
N TYR A 51 -14.49 4.96 4.07
CA TYR A 51 -13.31 4.22 3.61
C TYR A 51 -12.18 4.31 4.64
N THR A 52 -12.29 3.49 5.68
CA THR A 52 -11.34 3.41 6.80
C THR A 52 -10.25 2.37 6.55
N ASP A 53 -9.13 2.45 7.30
CA ASP A 53 -8.11 1.40 7.31
C ASP A 53 -8.69 0.03 7.71
N GLU A 54 -9.69 0.01 8.58
CA GLU A 54 -10.38 -1.21 9.03
C GLU A 54 -11.26 -1.81 7.95
N LEU A 55 -11.99 -0.98 7.17
CA LEU A 55 -12.75 -1.46 6.01
C LEU A 55 -11.85 -2.22 5.03
N PHE A 56 -10.69 -1.63 4.69
CA PHE A 56 -9.74 -2.27 3.79
C PHE A 56 -9.11 -3.53 4.38
N ALA A 57 -8.80 -3.51 5.68
CA ALA A 57 -8.26 -4.68 6.37
C ALA A 57 -9.27 -5.84 6.34
N ASN A 58 -10.53 -5.57 6.63
CA ASN A 58 -11.59 -6.58 6.59
C ASN A 58 -11.80 -7.14 5.19
N GLN A 59 -11.77 -6.30 4.13
CA GLN A 59 -11.82 -6.78 2.73
C GLN A 59 -10.74 -7.84 2.46
N VAL A 60 -9.51 -7.60 2.90
CA VAL A 60 -8.40 -8.53 2.69
C VAL A 60 -8.55 -9.81 3.54
N ILE A 61 -8.99 -9.67 4.80
CA ILE A 61 -9.22 -10.80 5.70
C ILE A 61 -10.32 -11.70 5.14
N GLU A 62 -11.43 -11.13 4.67
CA GLU A 62 -12.52 -11.88 4.04
C GLU A 62 -12.05 -12.59 2.77
N LEU A 63 -11.27 -11.92 1.92
CA LEU A 63 -10.68 -12.55 0.73
C LEU A 63 -9.78 -13.75 1.10
N MET A 64 -8.97 -13.63 2.15
CA MET A 64 -8.15 -14.73 2.62
C MET A 64 -9.00 -15.93 3.06
N ASN A 65 -10.10 -15.68 3.79
CA ASN A 65 -11.03 -16.71 4.23
C ASN A 65 -11.65 -17.44 3.02
N GLU A 66 -12.13 -16.69 2.02
CA GLU A 66 -12.70 -17.26 0.78
C GLU A 66 -11.67 -18.11 0.00
N LEU A 67 -10.43 -17.65 -0.05
CA LEU A 67 -9.33 -18.34 -0.72
C LEU A 67 -8.70 -19.46 0.14
N LYS A 68 -9.19 -19.66 1.38
CA LYS A 68 -8.65 -20.61 2.37
C LYS A 68 -7.16 -20.43 2.60
N ILE A 69 -6.74 -19.16 2.75
CA ILE A 69 -5.37 -18.79 3.07
C ILE A 69 -5.29 -18.56 4.57
N GLU A 70 -4.65 -19.47 5.27
CA GLU A 70 -4.52 -19.42 6.73
C GLU A 70 -3.46 -18.40 7.19
N ARG A 71 -2.40 -18.23 6.39
CA ARG A 71 -1.28 -17.37 6.75
C ARG A 71 -0.54 -16.88 5.50
N ALA A 72 -0.07 -15.62 5.52
CA ALA A 72 0.63 -15.02 4.38
C ALA A 72 1.71 -14.02 4.79
N THR A 73 2.66 -13.76 3.87
CA THR A 73 3.51 -12.58 3.89
C THR A 73 2.79 -11.45 3.16
N PHE A 74 2.64 -10.31 3.83
CA PHE A 74 1.97 -9.14 3.28
C PHE A 74 2.99 -8.10 2.82
N LEU A 75 2.79 -7.59 1.60
CA LEU A 75 3.54 -6.47 1.06
C LEU A 75 2.56 -5.30 0.89
N GLY A 76 2.77 -4.22 1.62
CA GLY A 76 1.91 -3.02 1.58
C GLY A 76 2.66 -1.81 1.05
N LEU A 77 2.27 -1.32 -0.13
CA LEU A 77 2.83 -0.10 -0.73
C LEU A 77 2.07 1.13 -0.23
N SER A 78 2.80 2.15 0.24
CA SER A 78 2.20 3.45 0.60
C SER A 78 1.03 3.28 1.58
N ASN A 79 -0.20 3.64 1.19
CA ASN A 79 -1.42 3.39 1.96
C ASN A 79 -1.66 1.90 2.25
N GLY A 80 -1.20 1.00 1.39
CA GLY A 80 -1.25 -0.46 1.64
C GLY A 80 -0.50 -0.86 2.91
N GLY A 81 0.53 -0.11 3.31
CA GLY A 81 1.20 -0.29 4.59
C GLY A 81 0.30 -0.03 5.79
N ARG A 82 -0.64 0.93 5.68
CA ARG A 82 -1.67 1.18 6.72
C ARG A 82 -2.60 -0.02 6.85
N VAL A 83 -3.02 -0.56 5.71
CA VAL A 83 -3.91 -1.73 5.66
C VAL A 83 -3.25 -2.95 6.31
N ILE A 84 -1.98 -3.25 5.98
CA ILE A 84 -1.28 -4.40 6.60
C ILE A 84 -1.02 -4.20 8.10
N SER A 85 -0.81 -2.94 8.56
CA SER A 85 -0.75 -2.64 10.00
C SER A 85 -2.08 -2.96 10.68
N LYS A 86 -3.20 -2.58 10.08
CA LYS A 86 -4.52 -2.85 10.64
C LYS A 86 -4.84 -4.35 10.63
N ILE A 87 -4.52 -5.08 9.55
CA ILE A 87 -4.68 -6.55 9.51
C ILE A 87 -3.88 -7.22 10.63
N ALA A 88 -2.61 -6.84 10.79
CA ALA A 88 -1.74 -7.43 11.80
C ALA A 88 -2.20 -7.14 13.24
N TYR A 89 -2.85 -6.00 13.46
CA TYR A 89 -3.43 -5.66 14.75
C TYR A 89 -4.72 -6.44 15.03
N LEU A 90 -5.59 -6.61 14.01
CA LEU A 90 -6.88 -7.31 14.15
C LEU A 90 -6.72 -8.83 14.17
N LYS A 91 -5.79 -9.37 13.36
CA LYS A 91 -5.61 -10.78 13.08
C LYS A 91 -4.12 -11.16 12.96
N PRO A 92 -3.33 -11.03 14.04
CA PRO A 92 -1.89 -11.28 14.00
C PRO A 92 -1.55 -12.74 13.59
N GLU A 93 -2.46 -13.69 13.83
CA GLU A 93 -2.31 -15.09 13.45
C GLU A 93 -2.22 -15.31 11.93
N LEU A 94 -2.78 -14.41 11.13
CA LEU A 94 -2.73 -14.47 9.66
C LEU A 94 -1.37 -14.06 9.09
N ILE A 95 -0.50 -13.44 9.91
CA ILE A 95 0.71 -12.79 9.43
C ILE A 95 1.91 -13.72 9.54
N GLN A 96 2.56 -13.98 8.41
CA GLN A 96 3.86 -14.64 8.38
C GLN A 96 5.01 -13.63 8.46
N LYS A 97 4.98 -12.60 7.61
CA LYS A 97 5.92 -11.47 7.58
C LYS A 97 5.18 -10.22 7.13
N LEU A 98 5.67 -9.04 7.55
CA LEU A 98 5.20 -7.75 7.06
C LEU A 98 6.31 -7.03 6.31
N VAL A 99 6.00 -6.55 5.11
CA VAL A 99 6.91 -5.79 4.25
C VAL A 99 6.25 -4.47 3.88
N TYR A 100 6.70 -3.40 4.49
CA TYR A 100 6.24 -2.04 4.22
C TYR A 100 7.07 -1.44 3.09
N VAL A 101 6.45 -1.07 1.99
CA VAL A 101 7.12 -0.47 0.84
C VAL A 101 6.68 0.98 0.71
N SER A 102 7.59 1.92 0.86
CA SER A 102 7.31 3.37 0.81
C SER A 102 6.05 3.76 1.61
N SER A 103 5.92 3.19 2.83
CA SER A 103 4.66 3.14 3.57
C SER A 103 4.28 4.46 4.25
N SER A 104 3.01 4.86 4.14
CA SER A 104 2.44 6.00 4.86
C SER A 104 1.93 5.66 6.28
N SER A 105 2.08 4.40 6.75
CA SER A 105 1.62 3.95 8.07
C SER A 105 2.23 4.72 9.25
N PHE A 106 3.35 5.38 9.03
CA PHE A 106 4.13 6.06 10.06
C PHE A 106 3.98 7.59 10.04
N GLN A 107 3.24 8.12 9.07
CA GLN A 107 2.98 9.56 8.97
C GLN A 107 2.02 10.02 10.07
N GLU A 108 2.13 11.31 10.42
CA GLU A 108 1.18 11.95 11.33
C GLU A 108 -0.10 12.33 10.60
N HIS A 109 -1.22 11.98 11.19
CA HIS A 109 -2.53 12.35 10.70
C HIS A 109 -3.33 13.04 11.82
N LYS A 110 -3.92 14.19 11.50
CA LYS A 110 -4.86 14.85 12.41
C LYS A 110 -6.25 14.28 12.15
N PRO A 111 -6.89 13.68 13.16
CA PRO A 111 -8.27 13.20 13.02
C PRO A 111 -9.19 14.34 12.57
N MET A 112 -10.08 14.06 11.64
CA MET A 112 -11.13 14.98 11.22
C MET A 112 -12.38 14.76 12.06
N ASN A 113 -13.04 15.86 12.46
CA ASN A 113 -14.28 15.77 13.22
C ASN A 113 -15.46 15.33 12.34
N ASP A 114 -15.41 15.64 11.04
CA ASP A 114 -16.42 15.24 10.07
C ASP A 114 -15.74 14.46 8.93
N THR A 115 -16.06 13.17 8.87
CA THR A 115 -15.57 12.25 7.84
C THR A 115 -16.57 12.02 6.71
N SER A 116 -17.78 12.60 6.82
CA SER A 116 -18.80 12.51 5.76
C SER A 116 -18.32 13.16 4.47
N VAL A 117 -18.81 12.64 3.34
CA VAL A 117 -18.45 13.14 2.00
C VAL A 117 -19.71 13.66 1.30
N SER A 118 -19.79 14.97 1.14
CA SER A 118 -20.91 15.64 0.48
C SER A 118 -20.80 15.59 -1.05
N GLY A 119 -21.92 15.67 -1.75
CA GLY A 119 -21.96 15.81 -3.21
C GLY A 119 -21.19 17.05 -3.71
N LYS A 120 -21.19 18.13 -2.92
CA LYS A 120 -20.39 19.32 -3.26
C LYS A 120 -18.90 19.04 -3.25
N GLU A 121 -18.38 18.33 -2.24
CA GLU A 121 -16.97 17.96 -2.16
C GLU A 121 -16.56 17.05 -3.32
N ILE A 122 -17.43 16.10 -3.70
CA ILE A 122 -17.19 15.23 -4.86
C ILE A 122 -17.06 16.07 -6.15
N ASN A 123 -18.01 16.98 -6.39
CA ASN A 123 -18.02 17.84 -7.56
C ASN A 123 -16.79 18.76 -7.59
N ASP A 124 -16.45 19.38 -6.46
CA ASP A 124 -15.27 20.23 -6.34
C ASP A 124 -13.97 19.43 -6.55
N PHE A 125 -13.88 18.22 -6.02
CA PHE A 125 -12.75 17.32 -6.22
C PHE A 125 -12.56 16.99 -7.70
N ILE A 126 -13.62 16.56 -8.38
CA ILE A 126 -13.58 16.22 -9.81
C ILE A 126 -13.16 17.47 -10.61
N LYS A 127 -13.82 18.61 -10.39
CA LYS A 127 -13.55 19.85 -11.12
C LYS A 127 -12.10 20.32 -10.96
N ASN A 128 -11.53 20.21 -9.76
CA ASN A 128 -10.23 20.80 -9.44
C ASN A 128 -9.06 19.82 -9.67
N ASN A 129 -9.29 18.51 -9.66
CA ASN A 129 -8.23 17.52 -9.75
C ASN A 129 -8.24 16.74 -11.06
N TYR A 130 -9.42 16.45 -11.62
CA TYR A 130 -9.52 15.82 -12.92
C TYR A 130 -9.40 16.89 -14.04
N PRO A 131 -8.61 16.71 -15.10
CA PRO A 131 -7.89 15.51 -15.53
C PRO A 131 -6.42 15.45 -15.05
N SER A 132 -5.97 16.30 -14.14
CA SER A 132 -4.57 16.33 -13.73
C SER A 132 -4.17 15.21 -12.76
N ILE A 133 -5.15 14.53 -12.16
CA ILE A 133 -4.89 13.51 -11.13
C ILE A 133 -4.11 12.32 -11.66
N SER A 134 -4.35 11.87 -12.89
CA SER A 134 -3.59 10.79 -13.52
C SER A 134 -2.15 11.21 -13.77
N LYS A 135 -1.94 12.40 -14.33
CA LYS A 135 -0.62 12.97 -14.58
C LYS A 135 0.17 13.18 -13.28
N GLY A 136 -0.52 13.47 -12.18
CA GLY A 136 0.07 13.60 -10.85
C GLY A 136 0.78 12.32 -10.40
N GLN A 137 0.37 11.14 -10.89
CA GLN A 137 1.04 9.87 -10.58
C GLN A 137 2.48 9.79 -11.13
N MET A 138 2.81 10.60 -12.13
CA MET A 138 4.18 10.66 -12.65
C MET A 138 5.16 11.28 -11.65
N LEU A 139 4.67 12.04 -10.67
CA LEU A 139 5.49 12.61 -9.58
C LEU A 139 5.94 11.55 -8.55
N ASP A 140 5.36 10.36 -8.59
CA ASP A 140 5.78 9.24 -7.75
C ASP A 140 7.14 8.67 -8.19
N PHE A 141 7.54 8.93 -9.42
CA PHE A 141 8.82 8.48 -9.99
C PHE A 141 9.93 9.51 -9.82
N LYS A 142 11.14 9.04 -9.54
CA LYS A 142 12.36 9.86 -9.64
C LYS A 142 12.67 10.23 -11.09
N TYR A 143 12.44 9.28 -12.01
CA TYR A 143 12.70 9.44 -13.44
C TYR A 143 11.43 9.19 -14.28
N PRO A 144 10.43 10.09 -14.21
CA PRO A 144 9.12 9.89 -14.85
C PRO A 144 9.21 9.66 -16.35
N GLN A 145 10.25 10.21 -17.03
CA GLN A 145 10.45 10.04 -18.47
C GLN A 145 10.65 8.58 -18.90
N ASN A 146 11.01 7.69 -17.97
CA ASN A 146 11.19 6.26 -18.22
C ASN A 146 9.88 5.47 -18.19
N PHE A 147 8.78 6.08 -17.71
CA PHE A 147 7.50 5.42 -17.47
C PHE A 147 6.36 6.06 -18.26
N LYS A 148 6.61 6.42 -19.52
CA LYS A 148 5.61 7.00 -20.43
C LYS A 148 4.41 6.07 -20.55
N GLY A 149 3.20 6.65 -20.45
CA GLY A 149 1.93 5.93 -20.50
C GLY A 149 1.49 5.28 -19.18
N TRP A 150 2.25 5.48 -18.09
CA TRP A 150 1.83 5.04 -16.77
C TRP A 150 0.55 5.74 -16.29
N ASP A 151 0.47 7.03 -16.52
CA ASP A 151 -0.69 7.87 -16.25
C ASP A 151 -1.91 7.51 -17.09
N ASP A 152 -1.74 7.11 -18.35
CA ASP A 152 -2.84 6.71 -19.25
C ASP A 152 -3.63 5.52 -18.69
N LYS A 153 -2.93 4.56 -18.09
CA LYS A 153 -3.58 3.37 -17.48
C LYS A 153 -4.42 3.76 -16.27
N TYR A 154 -3.96 4.71 -15.48
CA TYR A 154 -4.73 5.22 -14.34
C TYR A 154 -5.90 6.09 -14.80
N GLU A 155 -5.72 6.92 -15.83
CA GLU A 155 -6.77 7.75 -16.41
C GLU A 155 -8.02 6.95 -16.81
N GLN A 156 -7.83 5.77 -17.42
CA GLN A 156 -8.93 4.89 -17.79
C GLN A 156 -9.78 4.46 -16.58
N LEU A 157 -9.15 4.26 -15.42
CA LEU A 157 -9.83 3.82 -14.20
C LEU A 157 -10.56 4.96 -13.47
N LEU A 158 -10.19 6.21 -13.74
CA LEU A 158 -10.89 7.38 -13.19
C LEU A 158 -12.27 7.62 -13.82
N GLN A 159 -12.60 6.89 -14.87
CA GLN A 159 -13.92 6.97 -15.51
C GLN A 159 -15.01 6.15 -14.78
N TYR A 160 -14.62 5.28 -13.84
CA TYR A 160 -15.57 4.56 -13.01
C TYR A 160 -16.19 5.47 -11.95
N GLU A 161 -17.52 5.47 -11.88
CA GLU A 161 -18.26 6.27 -10.91
C GLU A 161 -17.86 5.89 -9.46
N GLY A 162 -17.77 6.90 -8.59
CA GLY A 162 -17.49 6.71 -7.17
C GLY A 162 -16.02 6.88 -6.76
N PHE A 163 -15.06 6.91 -7.69
CA PHE A 163 -13.64 7.05 -7.35
C PHE A 163 -13.35 8.28 -6.48
N ALA A 164 -13.95 9.43 -6.81
CA ALA A 164 -13.71 10.68 -6.10
C ALA A 164 -14.18 10.60 -4.63
N ARG A 165 -15.39 10.05 -4.41
CA ARG A 165 -15.92 9.81 -3.07
C ARG A 165 -15.00 8.90 -2.26
N ALA A 166 -14.55 7.80 -2.85
CA ALA A 166 -13.67 6.85 -2.21
C ALA A 166 -12.31 7.48 -1.80
N LEU A 167 -11.70 8.28 -2.67
CA LEU A 167 -10.45 8.98 -2.37
C LEU A 167 -10.61 10.02 -1.26
N ILE A 168 -11.68 10.84 -1.31
CA ILE A 168 -11.98 11.85 -0.29
C ILE A 168 -12.21 11.17 1.06
N SER A 169 -13.09 10.17 1.10
CA SER A 169 -13.41 9.44 2.33
C SER A 169 -12.17 8.78 2.95
N THR A 170 -11.35 8.11 2.14
CA THR A 170 -10.08 7.51 2.63
C THR A 170 -9.20 8.56 3.29
N ARG A 171 -9.02 9.74 2.65
CA ARG A 171 -8.19 10.82 3.22
C ARG A 171 -8.76 11.36 4.53
N LYS A 172 -10.07 11.54 4.60
CA LYS A 172 -10.75 12.03 5.81
C LYS A 172 -10.68 11.04 6.98
N ASN A 173 -10.63 9.74 6.69
CA ASN A 173 -10.58 8.67 7.68
C ASN A 173 -9.15 8.22 8.05
N HIS A 174 -8.11 8.87 7.55
CA HIS A 174 -6.75 8.59 7.99
C HIS A 174 -6.55 9.02 9.45
N VAL A 175 -6.09 8.09 10.27
CA VAL A 175 -5.73 8.29 11.68
C VAL A 175 -4.29 7.85 11.93
N ASN A 176 -3.72 8.23 13.08
CA ASN A 176 -2.42 7.70 13.50
C ASN A 176 -2.56 6.22 13.86
N LEU A 177 -1.64 5.40 13.37
CA LEU A 177 -1.58 3.96 13.65
C LEU A 177 -0.47 3.59 14.65
N ASP A 178 -0.23 4.47 15.62
CA ASP A 178 0.86 4.30 16.58
C ASP A 178 0.64 3.09 17.49
N LEU A 179 -0.61 2.82 17.87
CA LEU A 179 -0.98 1.65 18.68
C LEU A 179 -0.75 0.35 17.90
N GLU A 180 -1.23 0.29 16.66
CA GLU A 180 -1.04 -0.86 15.77
C GLU A 180 0.44 -1.12 15.51
N ASN A 181 1.19 -0.09 15.16
CA ASN A 181 2.60 -0.20 14.85
C ASN A 181 3.43 -0.61 16.09
N LYS A 182 3.08 -0.09 17.27
CA LYS A 182 3.70 -0.52 18.53
C LYS A 182 3.39 -1.97 18.84
N PHE A 183 2.12 -2.39 18.73
CA PHE A 183 1.71 -3.78 18.92
C PHE A 183 2.49 -4.73 18.00
N ILE A 184 2.64 -4.38 16.70
CA ILE A 184 3.41 -5.15 15.73
C ILE A 184 4.88 -5.25 16.15
N ASN A 185 5.48 -4.15 16.60
CA ASN A 185 6.86 -4.17 17.07
C ASN A 185 7.05 -5.06 18.30
N ASP A 186 6.08 -5.07 19.21
CA ASP A 186 6.14 -5.86 20.45
C ASP A 186 5.79 -7.34 20.20
N SER A 187 5.27 -7.67 19.01
CA SER A 187 5.03 -9.05 18.57
C SER A 187 6.29 -9.71 18.02
N ASN A 188 6.22 -11.03 17.76
CA ASN A 188 7.31 -11.79 17.13
C ASN A 188 7.21 -11.81 15.58
N ILE A 189 6.32 -11.03 14.98
CA ILE A 189 6.15 -10.96 13.53
C ILE A 189 7.42 -10.39 12.88
N PRO A 190 8.05 -11.08 11.91
CA PRO A 190 9.16 -10.54 11.14
C PRO A 190 8.73 -9.28 10.36
N LEU A 191 9.52 -8.22 10.46
CA LEU A 191 9.13 -6.87 10.11
C LEU A 191 10.19 -6.19 9.25
N TYR A 192 9.82 -5.78 8.04
CA TYR A 192 10.71 -5.18 7.05
C TYR A 192 10.14 -3.88 6.50
N THR A 193 11.02 -2.91 6.23
CA THR A 193 10.68 -1.68 5.50
C THR A 193 11.62 -1.52 4.31
N VAL A 194 11.06 -1.11 3.18
CA VAL A 194 11.79 -0.87 1.91
C VAL A 194 11.40 0.51 1.39
N TRP A 195 12.36 1.37 1.14
CA TRP A 195 12.18 2.76 0.75
C TRP A 195 12.90 3.08 -0.54
N GLY A 196 12.32 3.91 -1.41
CA GLY A 196 13.08 4.58 -2.45
C GLY A 196 13.91 5.72 -1.85
N ASP A 197 15.18 5.84 -2.24
CA ASP A 197 16.10 6.85 -1.70
C ASP A 197 15.71 8.30 -2.03
N SER A 198 14.83 8.47 -3.02
CA SER A 198 14.40 9.75 -3.54
C SER A 198 12.86 9.90 -3.50
N ASP A 199 12.18 9.18 -2.60
CA ASP A 199 10.73 9.27 -2.41
C ASP A 199 10.32 10.68 -1.97
N SER A 200 9.56 11.38 -2.84
CA SER A 200 9.02 12.72 -2.58
C SER A 200 7.57 12.71 -2.11
N ALA A 201 6.86 11.59 -2.22
CA ALA A 201 5.48 11.44 -1.80
C ALA A 201 5.39 11.03 -0.32
N VAL A 202 6.19 10.06 0.11
CA VAL A 202 6.32 9.63 1.51
C VAL A 202 7.76 9.89 1.98
N VAL A 203 8.06 11.15 2.27
CA VAL A 203 9.41 11.61 2.61
C VAL A 203 9.85 11.00 3.94
N TYR A 204 10.74 10.00 3.87
CA TYR A 204 11.23 9.22 5.01
C TYR A 204 11.72 10.09 6.19
N ASN A 205 12.45 11.16 5.91
CA ASN A 205 13.01 12.03 6.96
C ASN A 205 11.94 12.74 7.81
N ASN A 206 10.71 12.89 7.31
CA ASN A 206 9.62 13.55 8.04
C ASN A 206 9.12 12.72 9.23
N PHE A 207 9.30 11.41 9.20
CA PHE A 207 8.81 10.49 10.26
C PHE A 207 9.86 9.50 10.78
N LYS A 208 11.09 9.56 10.30
CA LYS A 208 12.20 8.68 10.71
C LYS A 208 12.31 8.53 12.23
N ASN A 209 12.26 9.64 12.97
CA ASN A 209 12.38 9.64 14.44
C ASN A 209 11.19 8.92 15.09
N LYS A 210 9.99 9.10 14.57
CA LYS A 210 8.79 8.41 15.03
C LYS A 210 8.90 6.91 14.73
N LEU A 211 9.26 6.56 13.51
CA LEU A 211 9.43 5.17 13.07
C LEU A 211 10.48 4.43 13.92
N ASN A 212 11.61 5.08 14.24
CA ASN A 212 12.65 4.53 15.10
C ASN A 212 12.16 4.24 16.53
N LYS A 213 11.20 5.03 17.03
CA LYS A 213 10.59 4.81 18.36
C LYS A 213 9.52 3.72 18.33
N LEU A 214 8.69 3.72 17.28
CA LEU A 214 7.55 2.79 17.17
C LEU A 214 7.98 1.38 16.79
N MET A 215 8.94 1.26 15.86
CA MET A 215 9.34 -0.01 15.28
C MET A 215 10.86 -0.21 15.23
N PRO A 216 11.56 -0.15 16.38
CA PRO A 216 13.03 -0.28 16.44
C PRO A 216 13.51 -1.65 15.95
N ARG A 217 12.68 -2.68 15.99
CA ARG A 217 13.02 -4.06 15.62
C ARG A 217 12.98 -4.32 14.11
N ARG A 218 12.47 -3.37 13.30
CA ARG A 218 12.39 -3.55 11.85
C ARG A 218 13.75 -3.74 11.18
N ILE A 219 13.80 -4.53 10.14
CA ILE A 219 14.94 -4.57 9.21
C ILE A 219 14.62 -3.63 8.05
N GLU A 220 15.53 -2.71 7.75
CA GLU A 220 15.29 -1.59 6.85
C GLU A 220 16.20 -1.66 5.62
N TYR A 221 15.62 -1.42 4.44
CA TYR A 221 16.33 -1.36 3.16
C TYR A 221 15.99 -0.08 2.41
N PHE A 222 16.94 0.42 1.65
CA PHE A 222 16.77 1.54 0.72
C PHE A 222 17.11 1.07 -0.69
N ILE A 223 16.25 1.41 -1.64
CA ILE A 223 16.43 1.15 -3.07
C ILE A 223 17.01 2.40 -3.70
N SER A 224 18.16 2.26 -4.35
CA SER A 224 18.86 3.36 -4.98
C SER A 224 18.15 3.84 -6.26
N ASN A 225 18.28 5.14 -6.53
CA ASN A 225 17.73 5.76 -7.74
C ASN A 225 16.23 5.51 -7.94
N SER A 226 15.46 5.55 -6.87
CA SER A 226 14.03 5.30 -6.89
C SER A 226 13.24 6.33 -6.10
N GLY A 227 12.10 6.72 -6.64
CA GLY A 227 11.07 7.53 -5.96
C GLY A 227 10.15 6.68 -5.10
N HIS A 228 8.84 6.97 -5.16
CA HIS A 228 7.81 6.35 -4.34
C HIS A 228 7.51 4.89 -4.71
N LEU A 229 7.86 4.46 -5.92
CA LEU A 229 7.54 3.14 -6.46
C LEU A 229 8.80 2.28 -6.69
N PRO A 230 9.56 1.91 -5.63
CA PRO A 230 10.82 1.19 -5.78
C PRO A 230 10.66 -0.18 -6.43
N ASN A 231 9.51 -0.83 -6.27
CA ASN A 231 9.16 -2.09 -6.91
C ASN A 231 8.97 -1.97 -8.43
N VAL A 232 8.77 -0.75 -8.94
CA VAL A 232 8.61 -0.44 -10.38
C VAL A 232 9.87 0.18 -10.94
N GLU A 233 10.42 1.21 -10.28
CA GLU A 233 11.55 1.99 -10.78
C GLU A 233 12.88 1.23 -10.79
N ASN A 234 13.13 0.45 -9.76
CA ASN A 234 14.33 -0.39 -9.67
C ASN A 234 13.93 -1.80 -9.22
N SER A 235 13.12 -2.44 -10.06
CA SER A 235 12.57 -3.78 -9.80
C SER A 235 13.66 -4.83 -9.56
N VAL A 236 14.82 -4.70 -10.18
CA VAL A 236 15.94 -5.65 -10.02
C VAL A 236 16.46 -5.63 -8.58
N GLU A 237 16.78 -4.45 -8.03
CA GLU A 237 17.25 -4.31 -6.66
C GLU A 237 16.14 -4.63 -5.65
N PHE A 238 14.89 -4.22 -5.94
CA PHE A 238 13.73 -4.57 -5.13
C PHE A 238 13.54 -6.08 -5.03
N GLU A 239 13.58 -6.79 -6.16
CA GLU A 239 13.42 -8.25 -6.19
C GLU A 239 14.60 -8.98 -5.51
N ASP A 240 15.82 -8.49 -5.64
CA ASP A 240 16.97 -9.05 -4.91
C ASP A 240 16.73 -8.98 -3.39
N ILE A 241 16.32 -7.80 -2.90
CA ILE A 241 16.00 -7.62 -1.47
C ILE A 241 14.83 -8.52 -1.08
N LEU A 242 13.76 -8.52 -1.86
CA LEU A 242 12.57 -9.30 -1.56
C LEU A 242 12.87 -10.79 -1.46
N TYR A 243 13.47 -11.38 -2.49
CA TYR A 243 13.64 -12.84 -2.55
C TYR A 243 14.86 -13.35 -1.81
N ASN A 244 15.97 -12.62 -1.82
CA ASN A 244 17.23 -13.09 -1.27
C ASN A 244 17.51 -12.64 0.17
N LYS A 245 16.78 -11.61 0.68
CA LYS A 245 16.96 -11.10 2.04
C LYS A 245 15.71 -11.24 2.90
N ILE A 246 14.51 -10.96 2.36
CA ILE A 246 13.27 -10.96 3.13
C ILE A 246 12.58 -12.33 3.12
N LEU A 247 12.43 -12.94 1.94
CA LEU A 247 11.70 -14.20 1.76
C LEU A 247 12.59 -15.45 1.86
N LYS A 248 13.91 -15.28 1.91
CA LYS A 248 14.83 -16.38 2.10
C LYS A 248 14.48 -17.09 3.41
N GLU A 249 14.24 -18.40 3.33
CA GLU A 249 14.10 -19.26 4.49
C GLU A 249 15.49 -19.43 5.11
N ASN A 250 15.60 -19.16 6.43
CA ASN A 250 16.79 -19.47 7.21
C ASN A 250 16.77 -20.95 7.60
#